data_73f40d530784096048a9dbe3968fd07c
#
_entry.id   73f40d530784096048a9dbe3968fd07c
#
_cell.length_a   1.000
_cell.length_b   1.000
_cell.length_c   1.000
_cell.angle_alpha   90.00
_cell.angle_beta   90.00
_cell.angle_gamma   90.00
#
_symmetry.space_group_name_H-M   'P 1'
#
loop_
_entity.id
_entity.type
_entity.pdbx_description
1 polymer ?
#
loop_
_entity_poly.entity_id
_entity_poly.type
_entity_poly.pdbx_seq_one_letter_code
_entity_poly.pdbx_strand_id
1 'polypeptide(L)'
;PKFEKARQRIAKKYDEIERELIDEFVKCHQADNRSKMKEVAGILSNFKGYSQCVDAFIEQRQMTLPACSDILTRIVPSCAEALAVMKEVFNNPEQVMSKYILNIFHGKLQTHIKAELMDCGDPERYLEKFERLYSRTMKLTTELTNLKIGYDPSFLNKLTKNIFARYLENYITIEVRCLKDKCESTLNMYYNSKNHQKKQIHFEGKIHDLRRDIQARIGSRTNIIGSVVDNYGGETFLSEEIAMNILQDCKKAFNRCQLLTKQPSELPGNTVMLFDVLLRYLFEEHVSYALELGLLAIPLAEPKSPPEIYFFDVIRQCNAIYHLFEKQFGDTIVPLVISTPKHGDCLQKKKKTIEEMENKLHTGLERCITSVLGWVKFLLQSEQKKTDFKPESEMATFDADKSTAACSCVVKFITECVKKIKVTLDGKNVEAVLTELGTRLHRVILDHLQQFQYSSIGAMVVICDLNEYRRCVRDFQIPLLNTLFETLHALCNLLVVEPNNLKQMCTVDQLACLDRTVLMNFVQLRADYKTAKLVNQFR
;
A
#
# COMPACT_ATOMS: atom_id res chain seq x y z
N PRO A 1 83.82 -24.25 15.30
CA PRO A 1 83.57 -23.16 16.28
C PRO A 1 84.01 -21.78 15.79
N LYS A 2 85.15 -21.63 15.06
CA LYS A 2 85.65 -20.30 14.59
C LYS A 2 84.71 -19.66 13.51
N PHE A 3 84.19 -20.45 12.57
CA PHE A 3 83.25 -19.98 11.56
C PHE A 3 81.90 -19.54 12.13
N GLU A 4 81.46 -20.19 13.17
CA GLU A 4 80.16 -19.87 13.82
C GLU A 4 80.23 -18.51 14.53
N LYS A 5 81.36 -18.25 15.25
CA LYS A 5 81.58 -16.94 15.88
C LYS A 5 81.75 -15.80 14.87
N ALA A 6 82.41 -16.07 13.73
CA ALA A 6 82.55 -15.08 12.67
C ALA A 6 81.13 -14.80 12.01
N ARG A 7 80.35 -15.85 11.75
CA ARG A 7 78.99 -15.72 11.22
C ARG A 7 78.07 -14.91 12.15
N GLN A 8 78.16 -15.18 13.45
CA GLN A 8 77.42 -14.43 14.47
C GLN A 8 77.80 -12.95 14.53
N ARG A 9 79.12 -12.65 14.42
CA ARG A 9 79.62 -11.25 14.39
C ARG A 9 79.13 -10.52 13.11
N ILE A 10 79.17 -11.18 11.97
CA ILE A 10 78.70 -10.62 10.71
C ILE A 10 77.20 -10.38 10.77
N ALA A 11 76.44 -11.34 11.28
CA ALA A 11 74.98 -11.18 11.44
C ALA A 11 74.61 -10.01 12.37
N LYS A 12 75.35 -9.91 13.53
CA LYS A 12 75.13 -8.80 14.46
C LYS A 12 75.47 -7.44 13.84
N LYS A 13 76.56 -7.35 13.08
CA LYS A 13 76.94 -6.10 12.39
C LYS A 13 75.99 -5.74 11.27
N TYR A 14 75.48 -6.75 10.59
CA TYR A 14 74.40 -6.60 9.56
C TYR A 14 73.14 -6.01 10.17
N ASP A 15 72.66 -6.55 11.30
CA ASP A 15 71.46 -6.08 12.01
C ASP A 15 71.69 -4.65 12.60
N GLU A 16 72.90 -4.30 12.99
CA GLU A 16 73.25 -2.93 13.46
C GLU A 16 73.14 -1.92 12.30
N ILE A 17 73.74 -2.22 11.15
CA ILE A 17 73.73 -1.36 9.96
C ILE A 17 72.29 -1.21 9.46
N GLU A 18 71.50 -2.29 9.43
CA GLU A 18 70.12 -2.26 9.02
C GLU A 18 69.27 -1.32 9.89
N ARG A 19 69.45 -1.38 11.23
CA ARG A 19 68.72 -0.46 12.15
C ARG A 19 69.18 1.00 11.96
N GLU A 20 70.45 1.26 11.81
CA GLU A 20 71.01 2.63 11.58
C GLU A 20 70.42 3.21 10.27
N LEU A 21 70.32 2.41 9.21
CA LEU A 21 69.73 2.83 7.94
C LEU A 21 68.22 3.09 8.04
N ILE A 22 67.49 2.29 8.82
CA ILE A 22 66.07 2.52 9.07
C ILE A 22 65.85 3.82 9.85
N ASP A 23 66.63 4.06 10.87
CA ASP A 23 66.56 5.30 11.65
C ASP A 23 66.93 6.54 10.81
N GLU A 24 67.95 6.42 9.91
CA GLU A 24 68.24 7.47 8.96
C GLU A 24 67.13 7.73 7.96
N PHE A 25 66.50 6.69 7.47
CA PHE A 25 65.30 6.80 6.59
C PHE A 25 64.20 7.58 7.27
N VAL A 26 63.91 7.27 8.54
CA VAL A 26 62.85 7.96 9.31
C VAL A 26 63.21 9.44 9.50
N LYS A 27 64.45 9.78 9.82
CA LYS A 27 64.89 11.17 9.92
C LYS A 27 64.82 11.93 8.61
N CYS A 28 65.18 11.29 7.49
CA CYS A 28 65.06 11.87 6.15
C CYS A 28 63.57 12.09 5.76
N HIS A 29 62.68 11.18 6.15
CA HIS A 29 61.24 11.32 5.95
C HIS A 29 60.64 12.50 6.74
N GLN A 30 61.05 12.67 8.00
CA GLN A 30 60.62 13.80 8.83
C GLN A 30 61.11 15.15 8.29
N ALA A 31 62.30 15.16 7.65
CA ALA A 31 62.90 16.34 7.02
C ALA A 31 62.40 16.56 5.54
N ASP A 32 61.49 15.73 5.01
CA ASP A 32 61.00 15.69 3.62
C ASP A 32 62.16 15.66 2.58
N ASN A 33 63.28 15.04 2.92
CA ASN A 33 64.44 14.89 2.03
C ASN A 33 64.28 13.62 1.14
N ARG A 34 63.55 13.74 0.07
CA ARG A 34 63.18 12.64 -0.84
C ARG A 34 64.36 12.00 -1.54
N SER A 35 65.38 12.81 -1.87
CA SER A 35 66.58 12.30 -2.52
C SER A 35 67.35 11.33 -1.64
N LYS A 36 67.57 11.69 -0.36
CA LYS A 36 68.23 10.80 0.63
C LYS A 36 67.34 9.60 0.99
N MET A 37 66.04 9.79 1.08
CA MET A 37 65.10 8.66 1.28
C MET A 37 65.21 7.62 0.18
N LYS A 38 65.35 8.05 -1.08
CA LYS A 38 65.53 7.16 -2.24
C LYS A 38 66.82 6.38 -2.15
N GLU A 39 67.94 7.07 -1.79
CA GLU A 39 69.23 6.44 -1.65
C GLU A 39 69.22 5.36 -0.55
N VAL A 40 68.68 5.70 0.62
CA VAL A 40 68.63 4.79 1.79
C VAL A 40 67.69 3.62 1.50
N ALA A 41 66.52 3.87 0.89
CA ALA A 41 65.57 2.81 0.47
C ALA A 41 66.17 1.87 -0.58
N GLY A 42 66.99 2.44 -1.52
CA GLY A 42 67.73 1.65 -2.52
C GLY A 42 68.71 0.71 -1.90
N ILE A 43 69.46 1.18 -0.88
CA ILE A 43 70.38 0.35 -0.11
C ILE A 43 69.62 -0.73 0.66
N LEU A 44 68.61 -0.35 1.41
CA LEU A 44 67.76 -1.27 2.20
C LEU A 44 67.03 -2.31 1.36
N SER A 45 66.81 -2.07 0.09
CA SER A 45 66.16 -3.06 -0.82
C SER A 45 66.92 -4.38 -0.93
N ASN A 46 68.23 -4.36 -0.60
CA ASN A 46 69.09 -5.55 -0.55
C ASN A 46 69.14 -6.20 0.84
N PHE A 47 68.49 -5.63 1.83
CA PHE A 47 68.46 -6.11 3.19
C PHE A 47 67.14 -6.81 3.51
N LYS A 48 67.13 -7.69 4.53
CA LYS A 48 65.94 -8.37 5.00
C LYS A 48 64.93 -7.40 5.64
N GLY A 49 65.44 -6.32 6.23
CA GLY A 49 64.64 -5.29 6.89
C GLY A 49 63.97 -4.27 5.96
N TYR A 50 64.01 -4.47 4.63
CA TYR A 50 63.33 -3.57 3.71
C TYR A 50 61.83 -3.40 4.01
N SER A 51 61.19 -4.49 4.47
CA SER A 51 59.80 -4.41 4.91
C SER A 51 59.61 -3.48 6.11
N GLN A 52 60.57 -3.43 7.04
CA GLN A 52 60.51 -2.53 8.20
C GLN A 52 60.66 -1.06 7.79
N CYS A 53 61.49 -0.76 6.78
CA CYS A 53 61.57 0.56 6.18
C CYS A 53 60.22 1.02 5.58
N VAL A 54 59.57 0.12 4.87
CA VAL A 54 58.22 0.37 4.31
C VAL A 54 57.19 0.59 5.43
N ASP A 55 57.26 -0.22 6.50
CA ASP A 55 56.38 -0.06 7.66
C ASP A 55 56.58 1.27 8.37
N ALA A 56 57.85 1.67 8.60
CA ALA A 56 58.19 2.97 9.20
C ALA A 56 57.64 4.15 8.36
N PHE A 57 57.77 4.06 7.03
CA PHE A 57 57.16 5.07 6.14
C PHE A 57 55.65 5.14 6.28
N ILE A 58 55.00 4.00 6.30
CA ILE A 58 53.53 3.91 6.42
C ILE A 58 53.04 4.47 7.75
N GLU A 59 53.70 4.10 8.85
CA GLU A 59 53.36 4.60 10.20
C GLU A 59 53.49 6.13 10.29
N GLN A 60 54.56 6.70 9.79
CA GLN A 60 54.77 8.16 9.79
C GLN A 60 53.68 8.87 8.99
N ARG A 61 53.32 8.35 7.82
CA ARG A 61 52.22 8.90 7.01
C ARG A 61 50.84 8.74 7.65
N GLN A 62 50.60 7.66 8.37
CA GLN A 62 49.34 7.47 9.10
C GLN A 62 49.18 8.40 10.30
N MET A 63 50.31 8.82 10.95
CA MET A 63 50.27 9.80 12.05
C MET A 63 49.75 11.16 11.59
N THR A 64 49.87 11.50 10.32
CA THR A 64 49.36 12.77 9.74
C THR A 64 47.84 12.73 9.46
N LEU A 65 47.23 11.55 9.46
CA LEU A 65 45.78 11.41 9.28
C LEU A 65 45.04 11.71 10.60
N PRO A 66 44.14 12.70 10.63
CA PRO A 66 43.40 13.03 11.85
C PRO A 66 42.51 11.87 12.30
N ALA A 67 42.39 11.71 13.62
CA ALA A 67 41.51 10.69 14.22
C ALA A 67 40.05 11.16 14.37
N CYS A 68 39.61 12.21 13.66
CA CYS A 68 38.32 12.85 13.82
C CYS A 68 37.33 12.52 12.69
N SER A 69 36.11 13.07 12.80
CA SER A 69 34.91 12.81 11.98
C SER A 69 35.11 12.93 10.46
N ASP A 70 36.17 13.54 9.98
CA ASP A 70 36.44 13.79 8.56
C ASP A 70 37.43 12.83 7.90
N ILE A 71 37.74 11.68 8.54
CA ILE A 71 38.72 10.74 8.02
C ILE A 71 38.40 10.31 6.57
N LEU A 72 37.14 10.10 6.23
CA LEU A 72 36.69 9.68 4.88
C LEU A 72 37.03 10.71 3.79
N THR A 73 37.06 12.00 4.11
CA THR A 73 37.39 13.07 3.16
C THR A 73 38.90 13.25 3.00
N ARG A 74 39.70 12.84 4.00
CA ARG A 74 41.14 13.03 4.04
C ARG A 74 41.94 11.87 3.44
N ILE A 75 41.36 10.67 3.35
CA ILE A 75 42.06 9.48 2.85
C ILE A 75 42.49 9.66 1.39
N VAL A 76 41.65 10.17 0.50
CA VAL A 76 41.97 10.32 -0.93
C VAL A 76 43.14 11.31 -1.15
N PRO A 77 43.11 12.54 -0.60
CA PRO A 77 44.24 13.46 -0.69
C PRO A 77 45.52 12.87 -0.12
N SER A 78 45.46 12.24 1.06
CA SER A 78 46.63 11.61 1.71
C SER A 78 47.20 10.47 0.86
N CYS A 79 46.35 9.66 0.23
CA CYS A 79 46.79 8.61 -0.68
C CYS A 79 47.44 9.19 -1.95
N ALA A 80 46.94 10.29 -2.48
CA ALA A 80 47.55 10.95 -3.64
C ALA A 80 48.92 11.53 -3.33
N GLU A 81 49.08 12.21 -2.18
CA GLU A 81 50.34 12.73 -1.70
C GLU A 81 51.36 11.61 -1.43
N ALA A 82 50.93 10.54 -0.74
CA ALA A 82 51.74 9.38 -0.46
C ALA A 82 52.23 8.68 -1.74
N LEU A 83 51.36 8.53 -2.73
CA LEU A 83 51.68 7.91 -4.03
C LEU A 83 52.77 8.73 -4.78
N ALA A 84 52.68 10.06 -4.75
CA ALA A 84 53.69 10.93 -5.37
C ALA A 84 55.08 10.69 -4.75
N VAL A 85 55.17 10.64 -3.41
CA VAL A 85 56.40 10.34 -2.70
C VAL A 85 56.89 8.91 -2.95
N MET A 86 55.99 7.93 -2.93
CA MET A 86 56.34 6.53 -3.17
C MET A 86 56.93 6.29 -4.55
N LYS A 87 56.44 6.98 -5.59
CA LYS A 87 56.97 6.89 -6.95
C LYS A 87 58.38 7.46 -7.06
N GLU A 88 58.73 8.43 -6.24
CA GLU A 88 60.06 9.02 -6.22
C GLU A 88 61.07 8.18 -5.41
N VAL A 89 60.62 7.57 -4.30
CA VAL A 89 61.46 6.94 -3.28
C VAL A 89 61.65 5.43 -3.47
N PHE A 90 60.59 4.70 -3.80
CA PHE A 90 60.58 3.24 -3.83
C PHE A 90 60.63 2.67 -5.24
N ASN A 91 61.33 1.54 -5.42
CA ASN A 91 61.42 0.82 -6.68
C ASN A 91 60.07 0.14 -7.06
N ASN A 92 59.28 -0.26 -6.05
CA ASN A 92 58.00 -0.92 -6.21
C ASN A 92 56.86 -0.12 -5.53
N PRO A 93 56.53 1.08 -6.03
CA PRO A 93 55.59 1.99 -5.38
C PRO A 93 54.20 1.40 -5.23
N GLU A 94 53.77 0.53 -6.15
CA GLU A 94 52.47 -0.13 -6.13
C GLU A 94 52.31 -1.07 -4.93
N GLN A 95 53.34 -1.88 -4.61
CA GLN A 95 53.32 -2.77 -3.45
C GLN A 95 53.27 -2.00 -2.12
N VAL A 96 54.03 -0.91 -2.04
CA VAL A 96 54.05 -0.03 -0.86
C VAL A 96 52.69 0.63 -0.68
N MET A 97 52.08 1.08 -1.76
CA MET A 97 50.77 1.69 -1.73
C MET A 97 49.67 0.71 -1.32
N SER A 98 49.76 -0.57 -1.78
CA SER A 98 48.84 -1.63 -1.28
C SER A 98 48.86 -1.74 0.21
N LYS A 99 50.06 -1.87 0.74
CA LYS A 99 50.27 -2.04 2.18
C LYS A 99 49.80 -0.82 2.95
N TYR A 100 49.98 0.37 2.41
CA TYR A 100 49.48 1.61 2.97
C TYR A 100 47.98 1.66 3.04
N ILE A 101 47.30 1.35 1.94
CA ILE A 101 45.81 1.29 1.88
C ILE A 101 45.28 0.22 2.84
N LEU A 102 45.86 -0.98 2.84
CA LEU A 102 45.48 -2.04 3.78
C LEU A 102 45.52 -1.55 5.23
N ASN A 103 46.61 -0.89 5.60
CA ASN A 103 46.79 -0.37 6.96
C ASN A 103 45.78 0.76 7.29
N ILE A 104 45.46 1.65 6.34
CA ILE A 104 44.42 2.67 6.53
C ILE A 104 43.06 2.00 6.75
N PHE A 105 42.69 1.03 5.89
CA PHE A 105 41.41 0.38 5.94
C PHE A 105 41.21 -0.44 7.21
N HIS A 106 42.18 -1.31 7.55
CA HIS A 106 42.07 -2.15 8.76
C HIS A 106 42.39 -1.42 10.07
N GLY A 107 43.12 -0.32 10.00
CA GLY A 107 43.46 0.48 11.19
C GLY A 107 42.44 1.61 11.40
N LYS A 108 42.68 2.73 10.74
CA LYS A 108 41.95 3.99 10.96
C LYS A 108 40.48 3.92 10.54
N LEU A 109 40.19 3.42 9.33
CA LEU A 109 38.85 3.39 8.78
C LEU A 109 37.95 2.40 9.55
N GLN A 110 38.44 1.19 9.81
CA GLN A 110 37.68 0.19 10.56
C GLN A 110 37.38 0.66 12.00
N THR A 111 38.34 1.31 12.65
CA THR A 111 38.15 1.86 14.00
C THR A 111 37.12 2.98 13.99
N HIS A 112 37.18 3.88 13.01
CA HIS A 112 36.17 4.94 12.84
C HIS A 112 34.76 4.38 12.62
N ILE A 113 34.61 3.44 11.69
CA ILE A 113 33.32 2.79 11.42
C ILE A 113 32.76 2.10 12.68
N LYS A 114 33.64 1.38 13.41
CA LYS A 114 33.24 0.74 14.66
C LYS A 114 32.76 1.75 15.70
N ALA A 115 33.48 2.85 15.89
CA ALA A 115 33.12 3.89 16.85
C ALA A 115 31.76 4.53 16.48
N GLU A 116 31.55 4.90 15.20
CA GLU A 116 30.33 5.52 14.74
C GLU A 116 29.09 4.60 14.86
N LEU A 117 29.26 3.30 14.63
CA LEU A 117 28.18 2.34 14.72
C LEU A 117 27.87 1.83 16.13
N MET A 118 28.86 1.89 17.06
CA MET A 118 28.61 1.48 18.44
C MET A 118 27.83 2.50 19.27
N ASP A 119 27.85 3.77 18.89
CA ASP A 119 27.21 4.87 19.63
C ASP A 119 25.73 5.09 19.24
N CYS A 120 25.06 4.09 18.67
CA CYS A 120 23.69 4.18 18.22
C CYS A 120 22.76 3.38 19.14
N GLY A 121 22.09 4.05 20.07
CA GLY A 121 21.09 3.44 20.95
C GLY A 121 19.77 3.09 20.25
N ASP A 122 19.46 3.74 19.11
CA ASP A 122 18.24 3.56 18.32
C ASP A 122 18.51 2.79 17.02
N PRO A 123 17.76 1.72 16.72
CA PRO A 123 17.93 0.92 15.50
C PRO A 123 17.75 1.71 14.20
N GLU A 124 16.83 2.67 14.13
CA GLU A 124 16.64 3.48 12.92
C GLU A 124 17.86 4.37 12.66
N ARG A 125 18.34 5.04 13.70
CA ARG A 125 19.55 5.87 13.65
C ARG A 125 20.79 5.06 13.28
N TYR A 126 20.86 3.81 13.77
CA TYR A 126 21.91 2.86 13.40
C TYR A 126 21.87 2.55 11.90
N LEU A 127 20.70 2.21 11.33
CA LEU A 127 20.56 1.88 9.92
C LEU A 127 20.89 3.09 9.02
N GLU A 128 20.45 4.29 9.38
CA GLU A 128 20.77 5.52 8.63
C GLU A 128 22.28 5.83 8.65
N LYS A 129 22.93 5.68 9.80
CA LYS A 129 24.37 5.85 9.92
C LYS A 129 25.10 4.78 9.11
N PHE A 130 24.66 3.54 9.18
CA PHE A 130 25.26 2.43 8.45
C PHE A 130 25.17 2.63 6.94
N GLU A 131 24.00 2.98 6.42
CA GLU A 131 23.80 3.32 5.01
C GLU A 131 24.74 4.43 4.55
N ARG A 132 24.81 5.52 5.32
CA ARG A 132 25.66 6.68 5.02
C ARG A 132 27.15 6.32 5.03
N LEU A 133 27.60 5.58 6.04
CA LEU A 133 29.01 5.18 6.15
C LEU A 133 29.38 4.23 5.00
N TYR A 134 28.53 3.26 4.70
CA TYR A 134 28.76 2.32 3.61
C TYR A 134 28.81 3.02 2.25
N SER A 135 27.85 3.89 1.96
CA SER A 135 27.81 4.67 0.72
C SER A 135 29.03 5.59 0.57
N ARG A 136 29.43 6.29 1.64
CA ARG A 136 30.62 7.14 1.63
C ARG A 136 31.89 6.34 1.43
N THR A 137 31.99 5.16 2.04
CA THR A 137 33.16 4.29 1.88
C THR A 137 33.22 3.69 0.48
N MET A 138 32.08 3.32 -0.13
CA MET A 138 32.03 2.87 -1.53
C MET A 138 32.44 3.99 -2.49
N LYS A 139 32.02 5.22 -2.23
CA LYS A 139 32.44 6.39 -3.01
C LYS A 139 33.95 6.63 -2.88
N LEU A 140 34.47 6.57 -1.67
CA LEU A 140 35.92 6.63 -1.38
C LEU A 140 36.67 5.56 -2.19
N THR A 141 36.18 4.33 -2.22
CA THR A 141 36.79 3.22 -2.97
C THR A 141 36.85 3.53 -4.47
N THR A 142 35.76 4.11 -5.03
CA THR A 142 35.71 4.52 -6.43
C THR A 142 36.72 5.64 -6.73
N GLU A 143 36.82 6.63 -5.85
CA GLU A 143 37.77 7.73 -5.98
C GLU A 143 39.23 7.24 -5.90
N LEU A 144 39.52 6.30 -4.99
CA LEU A 144 40.86 5.66 -4.90
C LEU A 144 41.20 4.86 -6.17
N THR A 145 40.22 4.16 -6.75
CA THR A 145 40.41 3.44 -8.02
C THR A 145 40.80 4.40 -9.16
N ASN A 146 40.21 5.59 -9.20
CA ASN A 146 40.51 6.61 -10.20
C ASN A 146 41.93 7.19 -10.12
N LEU A 147 42.62 7.07 -8.98
CA LEU A 147 44.03 7.48 -8.79
C LEU A 147 45.03 6.58 -9.55
N LYS A 148 44.56 5.54 -10.26
CA LYS A 148 45.39 4.61 -11.05
C LYS A 148 46.55 4.05 -10.23
N ILE A 149 46.23 3.51 -9.06
CA ILE A 149 47.19 3.03 -8.07
C ILE A 149 47.86 1.69 -8.49
N GLY A 150 47.54 1.18 -9.69
CA GLY A 150 48.12 -0.08 -10.19
C GLY A 150 47.36 -1.35 -9.77
N TYR A 151 46.16 -1.22 -9.16
CA TYR A 151 45.37 -2.36 -8.69
C TYR A 151 44.15 -2.65 -9.54
N ASP A 152 43.81 -3.94 -9.50
CA ASP A 152 42.48 -4.41 -9.90
C ASP A 152 41.42 -3.72 -9.01
N PRO A 153 40.41 -3.04 -9.62
CA PRO A 153 39.28 -2.44 -8.89
C PRO A 153 38.61 -3.41 -7.91
N SER A 154 38.69 -4.73 -8.18
CA SER A 154 38.16 -5.78 -7.32
C SER A 154 38.80 -5.82 -5.94
N PHE A 155 40.09 -5.43 -5.80
CA PHE A 155 40.81 -5.45 -4.53
C PHE A 155 40.21 -4.46 -3.52
N LEU A 156 40.04 -3.21 -3.91
CA LEU A 156 39.47 -2.17 -3.04
C LEU A 156 38.01 -2.48 -2.66
N ASN A 157 37.22 -3.00 -3.60
CA ASN A 157 35.87 -3.44 -3.34
C ASN A 157 35.80 -4.60 -2.33
N LYS A 158 36.71 -5.56 -2.44
CA LYS A 158 36.82 -6.67 -1.47
C LYS A 158 37.21 -6.16 -0.08
N LEU A 159 38.15 -5.21 0.02
CA LEU A 159 38.53 -4.59 1.30
C LEU A 159 37.34 -3.90 1.97
N THR A 160 36.59 -3.10 1.22
CA THR A 160 35.41 -2.42 1.74
C THR A 160 34.37 -3.43 2.25
N LYS A 161 34.08 -4.46 1.46
CA LYS A 161 33.17 -5.53 1.88
C LYS A 161 33.63 -6.27 3.13
N ASN A 162 34.93 -6.52 3.26
CA ASN A 162 35.52 -7.19 4.43
C ASN A 162 35.34 -6.37 5.71
N ILE A 163 35.58 -5.06 5.66
CA ILE A 163 35.41 -4.17 6.82
C ILE A 163 33.97 -4.17 7.32
N PHE A 164 33.01 -4.19 6.38
CA PHE A 164 31.59 -4.20 6.70
C PHE A 164 30.99 -5.61 6.84
N ALA A 165 31.74 -6.70 6.60
CA ALA A 165 31.21 -8.06 6.51
C ALA A 165 30.32 -8.46 7.71
N ARG A 166 30.78 -8.16 8.94
CA ARG A 166 30.03 -8.45 10.17
C ARG A 166 28.71 -7.68 10.26
N TYR A 167 28.70 -6.44 9.83
CA TYR A 167 27.51 -5.58 9.86
C TYR A 167 26.52 -5.98 8.77
N LEU A 168 27.02 -6.34 7.57
CA LEU A 168 26.20 -6.81 6.46
C LEU A 168 25.51 -8.15 6.74
N GLU A 169 26.14 -9.05 7.50
CA GLU A 169 25.54 -10.34 7.90
C GLU A 169 24.28 -10.18 8.75
N ASN A 170 24.28 -9.22 9.65
CA ASN A 170 23.17 -8.99 10.58
C ASN A 170 22.17 -7.94 10.07
N TYR A 171 22.46 -7.29 8.96
CA TYR A 171 21.69 -6.16 8.44
C TYR A 171 20.21 -6.44 8.31
N ILE A 172 19.83 -7.49 7.55
CA ILE A 172 18.43 -7.75 7.24
C ILE A 172 17.57 -8.03 8.48
N THR A 173 18.14 -8.69 9.47
CA THR A 173 17.44 -8.98 10.73
C THR A 173 17.10 -7.68 11.48
N ILE A 174 18.06 -6.74 11.51
CA ILE A 174 17.88 -5.43 12.15
C ILE A 174 16.87 -4.60 11.34
N GLU A 175 16.99 -4.58 10.01
CA GLU A 175 16.09 -3.84 9.12
C GLU A 175 14.63 -4.29 9.28
N VAL A 176 14.38 -5.61 9.21
CA VAL A 176 13.04 -6.18 9.36
C VAL A 176 12.43 -5.85 10.72
N ARG A 177 13.22 -5.95 11.80
CA ARG A 177 12.76 -5.61 13.14
C ARG A 177 12.44 -4.12 13.26
N CYS A 178 13.36 -3.25 12.83
CA CYS A 178 13.16 -1.81 12.86
C CYS A 178 11.93 -1.38 12.05
N LEU A 179 11.74 -1.94 10.85
CA LEU A 179 10.59 -1.64 10.01
C LEU A 179 9.27 -2.08 10.67
N LYS A 180 9.23 -3.26 11.30
CA LYS A 180 8.08 -3.74 12.06
C LYS A 180 7.72 -2.80 13.21
N ASP A 181 8.70 -2.49 14.06
CA ASP A 181 8.53 -1.63 15.22
C ASP A 181 8.03 -0.23 14.80
N LYS A 182 8.53 0.28 13.69
CA LYS A 182 8.13 1.58 13.14
C LYS A 182 6.71 1.57 12.59
N CYS A 183 6.34 0.58 11.78
CA CYS A 183 4.98 0.42 11.27
C CYS A 183 3.97 0.26 12.41
N GLU A 184 4.29 -0.56 13.41
CA GLU A 184 3.46 -0.78 14.59
C GLU A 184 3.28 0.51 15.40
N SER A 185 4.37 1.25 15.64
CA SER A 185 4.31 2.54 16.33
C SER A 185 3.44 3.55 15.57
N THR A 186 3.59 3.64 14.25
CA THR A 186 2.79 4.54 13.39
C THR A 186 1.31 4.22 13.49
N LEU A 187 0.93 2.94 13.41
CA LEU A 187 -0.47 2.51 13.52
C LEU A 187 -1.02 2.74 14.92
N ASN A 188 -0.24 2.43 15.96
CA ASN A 188 -0.66 2.63 17.35
C ASN A 188 -0.87 4.12 17.66
N MET A 189 0.02 5.01 17.20
CA MET A 189 -0.18 6.46 17.35
C MET A 189 -1.44 6.93 16.63
N TYR A 190 -1.70 6.43 15.43
CA TYR A 190 -2.90 6.77 14.66
C TYR A 190 -4.17 6.36 15.40
N TYR A 191 -4.29 5.09 15.83
CA TYR A 191 -5.47 4.63 16.54
C TYR A 191 -5.65 5.31 17.90
N ASN A 192 -4.56 5.57 18.62
CA ASN A 192 -4.61 6.33 19.87
C ASN A 192 -5.10 7.78 19.66
N SER A 193 -4.69 8.44 18.56
CA SER A 193 -5.16 9.79 18.21
C SER A 193 -6.68 9.84 17.94
N LYS A 194 -7.25 8.71 17.52
CA LYS A 194 -8.69 8.51 17.32
C LYS A 194 -9.42 7.99 18.55
N ASN A 195 -8.76 7.89 19.71
CA ASN A 195 -9.28 7.26 20.93
C ASN A 195 -9.83 5.85 20.68
N HIS A 196 -9.24 5.13 19.74
CA HIS A 196 -9.68 3.81 19.33
C HIS A 196 -8.72 2.74 19.84
N GLN A 197 -9.22 1.84 20.71
CA GLN A 197 -8.49 0.64 21.09
C GLN A 197 -8.74 -0.45 20.06
N LYS A 198 -7.69 -0.84 19.35
CA LYS A 198 -7.75 -1.91 18.36
C LYS A 198 -8.15 -3.23 19.04
N LYS A 199 -9.35 -3.71 18.75
CA LYS A 199 -9.81 -5.02 19.19
C LYS A 199 -9.37 -6.06 18.18
N GLN A 200 -8.87 -7.22 18.64
CA GLN A 200 -8.67 -8.36 17.76
C GLN A 200 -10.05 -8.84 17.29
N ILE A 201 -10.40 -8.50 16.06
CA ILE A 201 -11.60 -9.02 15.41
C ILE A 201 -11.14 -10.30 14.70
N HIS A 202 -11.28 -11.44 15.35
CA HIS A 202 -11.08 -12.74 14.70
C HIS A 202 -12.29 -13.04 13.82
N PHE A 203 -12.11 -12.86 12.52
CA PHE A 203 -13.07 -13.22 11.50
C PHE A 203 -12.87 -14.70 11.09
N GLU A 204 -12.88 -15.61 12.06
CA GLU A 204 -13.03 -17.04 11.81
C GLU A 204 -14.50 -17.41 12.01
N GLY A 205 -15.28 -17.34 10.96
CA GLY A 205 -16.66 -17.80 11.00
C GLY A 205 -17.63 -16.93 10.22
N LYS A 206 -18.61 -17.55 9.64
CA LYS A 206 -19.68 -16.91 8.88
C LYS A 206 -20.24 -15.69 9.63
N ILE A 207 -20.33 -14.56 8.97
CA ILE A 207 -20.87 -13.28 9.47
C ILE A 207 -22.17 -13.43 10.29
N HIS A 208 -22.91 -14.51 10.09
CA HIS A 208 -24.09 -14.89 10.85
C HIS A 208 -23.79 -15.26 12.31
N ASP A 209 -22.62 -15.82 12.60
CA ASP A 209 -22.24 -16.22 13.97
C ASP A 209 -21.75 -15.03 14.77
N LEU A 210 -21.09 -14.06 14.13
CA LEU A 210 -20.72 -12.80 14.78
C LEU A 210 -21.97 -11.99 15.20
N ARG A 211 -23.01 -11.97 14.36
CA ARG A 211 -24.31 -11.37 14.72
C ARG A 211 -24.97 -12.08 15.91
N ARG A 212 -24.88 -13.40 15.95
CA ARG A 212 -25.41 -14.21 17.06
C ARG A 212 -24.66 -14.00 18.35
N ASP A 213 -23.33 -13.93 18.28
CA ASP A 213 -22.47 -13.63 19.44
C ASP A 213 -22.64 -12.20 19.95
N ILE A 214 -22.80 -11.23 19.04
CA ILE A 214 -23.12 -9.85 19.40
C ILE A 214 -24.52 -9.77 20.00
N GLN A 215 -25.54 -10.40 19.41
CA GLN A 215 -26.90 -10.45 19.95
C GLN A 215 -27.00 -11.23 21.26
N ALA A 216 -26.25 -12.33 21.44
CA ALA A 216 -26.22 -13.09 22.68
C ALA A 216 -25.54 -12.30 23.84
N ARG A 217 -24.56 -11.44 23.51
CA ARG A 217 -23.92 -10.53 24.47
C ARG A 217 -24.77 -9.28 24.76
N ILE A 218 -25.68 -8.88 23.86
CA ILE A 218 -26.66 -7.79 24.05
C ILE A 218 -27.75 -8.17 25.06
N GLY A 219 -28.14 -9.44 25.13
CA GLY A 219 -29.17 -9.91 26.10
C GLY A 219 -28.76 -9.76 27.56
N SER A 220 -27.52 -9.40 27.86
CA SER A 220 -27.00 -9.31 29.23
C SER A 220 -26.60 -7.89 29.70
N ARG A 221 -26.40 -6.90 28.80
CA ARG A 221 -26.14 -5.50 29.18
C ARG A 221 -26.41 -4.52 28.03
N THR A 222 -27.51 -3.81 28.09
CA THR A 222 -28.09 -2.91 27.09
C THR A 222 -27.32 -1.62 26.76
N ASN A 223 -26.09 -1.41 27.25
CA ASN A 223 -25.42 -0.11 27.13
C ASN A 223 -24.07 -0.10 26.40
N ILE A 224 -23.56 -1.24 25.91
CA ILE A 224 -22.20 -1.26 25.32
C ILE A 224 -22.18 -1.27 23.79
N ILE A 225 -23.24 -1.71 23.14
CA ILE A 225 -23.25 -1.82 21.66
C ILE A 225 -23.89 -0.58 21.00
N GLY A 226 -24.83 0.07 21.61
CA GLY A 226 -25.30 1.39 21.17
C GLY A 226 -24.15 2.41 21.16
N SER A 227 -23.26 2.36 22.15
CA SER A 227 -22.12 3.27 22.25
C SER A 227 -20.96 2.94 21.27
N VAL A 228 -20.82 1.71 20.81
CA VAL A 228 -19.74 1.32 19.88
C VAL A 228 -20.09 1.67 18.43
N VAL A 229 -21.35 1.55 18.05
CA VAL A 229 -21.84 1.96 16.72
C VAL A 229 -22.03 3.49 16.66
N ASP A 230 -22.50 4.11 17.73
CA ASP A 230 -22.68 5.56 17.81
C ASP A 230 -21.36 6.35 17.90
N ASN A 231 -20.27 5.73 18.41
CA ASN A 231 -18.97 6.39 18.53
C ASN A 231 -18.18 6.47 17.23
N TYR A 232 -18.52 5.69 16.20
CA TYR A 232 -17.77 5.76 14.93
C TYR A 232 -18.18 6.93 14.04
N GLY A 233 -19.33 7.53 14.20
CA GLY A 233 -19.77 8.83 13.68
C GLY A 233 -19.32 9.23 12.27
N GLY A 234 -19.17 8.27 11.35
CA GLY A 234 -18.61 8.49 10.01
C GLY A 234 -17.09 8.34 9.91
N GLU A 235 -16.41 7.99 10.98
CA GLU A 235 -14.98 7.68 10.97
C GLU A 235 -14.71 6.37 10.22
N THR A 236 -13.86 6.41 9.21
CA THR A 236 -13.53 5.24 8.40
C THR A 236 -12.40 4.40 8.97
N PHE A 237 -11.63 4.93 9.92
CA PHE A 237 -10.38 4.33 10.46
C PHE A 237 -9.36 3.92 9.40
N LEU A 238 -9.55 4.34 8.15
CA LEU A 238 -8.63 4.17 7.04
C LEU A 238 -8.01 5.53 6.69
N SER A 239 -6.69 5.60 6.64
CA SER A 239 -5.97 6.83 6.35
C SER A 239 -5.00 6.65 5.19
N GLU A 240 -5.17 7.44 4.13
CA GLU A 240 -4.23 7.50 3.02
C GLU A 240 -2.86 8.03 3.47
N GLU A 241 -2.83 8.97 4.43
CA GLU A 241 -1.60 9.52 5.00
C GLU A 241 -0.79 8.44 5.73
N ILE A 242 -1.43 7.65 6.58
CA ILE A 242 -0.78 6.53 7.28
C ILE A 242 -0.27 5.49 6.29
N ALA A 243 -1.06 5.16 5.28
CA ALA A 243 -0.64 4.26 4.20
C ALA A 243 0.59 4.79 3.45
N MET A 244 0.61 6.09 3.12
CA MET A 244 1.77 6.74 2.50
C MET A 244 3.01 6.69 3.39
N ASN A 245 2.88 6.91 4.69
CA ASN A 245 3.98 6.84 5.64
C ASN A 245 4.58 5.43 5.70
N ILE A 246 3.73 4.39 5.80
CA ILE A 246 4.16 2.98 5.77
C ILE A 246 4.86 2.67 4.44
N LEU A 247 4.29 3.06 3.30
CA LEU A 247 4.88 2.86 1.98
C LEU A 247 6.23 3.55 1.86
N GLN A 248 6.36 4.78 2.35
CA GLN A 248 7.61 5.53 2.30
C GLN A 248 8.71 4.90 3.17
N ASP A 249 8.37 4.43 4.37
CA ASP A 249 9.32 3.75 5.24
C ASP A 249 9.77 2.41 4.65
N CYS A 250 8.84 1.66 4.06
CA CYS A 250 9.18 0.45 3.31
C CYS A 250 10.07 0.76 2.10
N LYS A 251 9.83 1.83 1.36
CA LYS A 251 10.67 2.24 0.24
C LYS A 251 12.10 2.53 0.68
N LYS A 252 12.29 3.23 1.81
CA LYS A 252 13.62 3.44 2.39
C LYS A 252 14.29 2.11 2.73
N ALA A 253 13.55 1.17 3.33
CA ALA A 253 14.06 -0.15 3.67
C ALA A 253 14.46 -0.96 2.42
N PHE A 254 13.68 -0.94 1.33
CA PHE A 254 14.05 -1.59 0.07
C PHE A 254 15.30 -0.98 -0.56
N ASN A 255 15.43 0.35 -0.54
CA ASN A 255 16.63 1.03 -1.05
C ASN A 255 17.87 0.64 -0.25
N ARG A 256 17.78 0.61 1.10
CA ARG A 256 18.86 0.12 1.95
C ARG A 256 19.17 -1.36 1.69
N CYS A 257 18.14 -2.17 1.48
CA CYS A 257 18.30 -3.59 1.18
C CYS A 257 19.10 -3.81 -0.11
N GLN A 258 18.83 -3.05 -1.15
CA GLN A 258 19.58 -3.10 -2.41
C GLN A 258 21.07 -2.74 -2.19
N LEU A 259 21.33 -1.75 -1.35
CA LEU A 259 22.68 -1.27 -1.07
C LEU A 259 23.47 -2.19 -0.13
N LEU A 260 22.83 -2.65 0.96
CA LEU A 260 23.48 -3.31 2.09
C LEU A 260 23.39 -4.84 2.07
N THR A 261 22.81 -5.44 1.06
CA THR A 261 22.83 -6.91 0.92
C THR A 261 24.22 -7.39 0.55
N LYS A 262 24.75 -8.33 1.34
CA LYS A 262 26.12 -8.82 1.22
C LYS A 262 26.39 -9.50 -0.13
N GLN A 263 25.49 -10.35 -0.56
CA GLN A 263 25.57 -11.09 -1.82
C GLN A 263 24.34 -10.82 -2.70
N PRO A 264 24.52 -10.58 -4.01
CA PRO A 264 23.40 -10.37 -4.93
C PRO A 264 22.37 -11.50 -4.92
N SER A 265 22.80 -12.74 -4.62
CA SER A 265 21.92 -13.90 -4.52
C SER A 265 20.96 -13.86 -3.32
N GLU A 266 21.28 -13.11 -2.28
CA GLU A 266 20.45 -12.96 -1.07
C GLU A 266 19.39 -11.86 -1.23
N LEU A 267 19.62 -10.91 -2.15
CA LEU A 267 18.75 -9.74 -2.33
C LEU A 267 17.28 -10.09 -2.57
N PRO A 268 16.92 -11.06 -3.43
CA PRO A 268 15.52 -11.42 -3.63
C PRO A 268 14.86 -12.00 -2.37
N GLY A 269 15.60 -12.80 -1.60
CA GLY A 269 15.13 -13.34 -0.32
C GLY A 269 14.87 -12.25 0.71
N ASN A 270 15.82 -11.33 0.86
CA ASN A 270 15.72 -10.17 1.75
C ASN A 270 14.55 -9.26 1.34
N THR A 271 14.35 -9.06 0.03
CA THR A 271 13.23 -8.29 -0.52
C THR A 271 11.88 -8.91 -0.14
N VAL A 272 11.75 -10.24 -0.22
CA VAL A 272 10.52 -10.94 0.19
C VAL A 272 10.23 -10.74 1.67
N MET A 273 11.25 -10.77 2.54
CA MET A 273 11.07 -10.52 3.98
C MET A 273 10.52 -9.12 4.26
N LEU A 274 11.03 -8.10 3.58
CA LEU A 274 10.53 -6.72 3.70
C LEU A 274 9.12 -6.58 3.08
N PHE A 275 8.86 -7.29 1.98
CA PHE A 275 7.56 -7.30 1.34
C PHE A 275 6.48 -7.92 2.24
N ASP A 276 6.80 -8.98 2.97
CA ASP A 276 5.90 -9.57 3.96
C ASP A 276 5.54 -8.59 5.08
N VAL A 277 6.50 -7.77 5.52
CA VAL A 277 6.23 -6.70 6.50
C VAL A 277 5.27 -5.65 5.92
N LEU A 278 5.51 -5.23 4.67
CA LEU A 278 4.62 -4.28 3.99
C LEU A 278 3.19 -4.82 3.86
N LEU A 279 3.02 -6.05 3.39
CA LEU A 279 1.69 -6.66 3.24
C LEU A 279 0.98 -6.78 4.59
N ARG A 280 1.69 -7.18 5.62
CA ARG A 280 1.11 -7.32 6.94
C ARG A 280 0.62 -5.98 7.49
N TYR A 281 1.46 -4.96 7.58
CA TYR A 281 1.10 -3.71 8.25
C TYR A 281 0.18 -2.82 7.40
N LEU A 282 0.38 -2.77 6.08
CA LEU A 282 -0.48 -1.98 5.21
C LEU A 282 -1.85 -2.65 4.99
N PHE A 283 -1.86 -3.93 4.62
CA PHE A 283 -3.12 -4.59 4.23
C PHE A 283 -3.81 -5.31 5.39
N GLU A 284 -3.12 -6.15 6.17
CA GLU A 284 -3.78 -6.90 7.24
C GLU A 284 -4.13 -5.99 8.42
N GLU A 285 -3.16 -5.21 8.90
CA GLU A 285 -3.30 -4.42 10.12
C GLU A 285 -4.01 -3.07 9.92
N HIS A 286 -3.98 -2.48 8.74
CA HIS A 286 -4.62 -1.20 8.46
C HIS A 286 -5.82 -1.31 7.52
N VAL A 287 -5.64 -1.70 6.26
CA VAL A 287 -6.73 -1.73 5.26
C VAL A 287 -7.80 -2.75 5.64
N SER A 288 -7.42 -4.00 5.91
CA SER A 288 -8.36 -5.07 6.23
C SER A 288 -9.12 -4.80 7.52
N TYR A 289 -8.43 -4.27 8.53
CA TYR A 289 -9.04 -3.86 9.80
C TYR A 289 -10.08 -2.76 9.61
N ALA A 290 -9.74 -1.70 8.85
CA ALA A 290 -10.68 -0.62 8.55
C ALA A 290 -11.89 -1.11 7.72
N LEU A 291 -11.67 -2.03 6.78
CA LEU A 291 -12.75 -2.67 6.02
C LEU A 291 -13.70 -3.45 6.94
N GLU A 292 -13.17 -4.20 7.89
CA GLU A 292 -13.99 -4.96 8.86
C GLU A 292 -14.83 -4.03 9.74
N LEU A 293 -14.25 -2.94 10.23
CA LEU A 293 -15.00 -1.92 10.96
C LEU A 293 -16.07 -1.26 10.08
N GLY A 294 -15.72 -0.93 8.85
CA GLY A 294 -16.67 -0.38 7.88
C GLY A 294 -17.83 -1.32 7.58
N LEU A 295 -17.57 -2.63 7.46
CA LEU A 295 -18.61 -3.66 7.26
C LEU A 295 -19.57 -3.76 8.46
N LEU A 296 -19.05 -3.59 9.68
CA LEU A 296 -19.87 -3.61 10.89
C LEU A 296 -20.72 -2.33 11.03
N ALA A 297 -20.25 -1.21 10.52
CA ALA A 297 -20.92 0.08 10.55
C ALA A 297 -22.05 0.23 9.51
N ILE A 298 -22.16 -0.67 8.52
CA ILE A 298 -23.24 -0.62 7.53
C ILE A 298 -24.59 -0.89 8.22
N PRO A 299 -25.59 0.00 8.06
CA PRO A 299 -26.92 -0.18 8.65
C PRO A 299 -27.59 -1.47 8.20
N LEU A 300 -28.51 -1.98 9.03
CA LEU A 300 -29.29 -3.17 8.73
C LEU A 300 -30.24 -2.95 7.54
N ALA A 301 -30.67 -4.06 6.91
CA ALA A 301 -31.61 -4.04 5.78
C ALA A 301 -33.02 -3.53 6.15
N GLU A 302 -33.36 -3.47 7.42
CA GLU A 302 -34.63 -2.93 7.93
C GLU A 302 -34.34 -1.72 8.84
N PRO A 303 -33.94 -0.58 8.27
CA PRO A 303 -33.59 0.60 9.03
C PRO A 303 -34.85 1.30 9.57
N LYS A 304 -34.74 1.81 10.80
CA LYS A 304 -35.78 2.65 11.42
C LYS A 304 -35.64 4.14 11.05
N SER A 305 -34.52 4.50 10.42
CA SER A 305 -34.17 5.85 9.96
C SER A 305 -33.41 5.75 8.64
N PRO A 306 -33.31 6.84 7.86
CA PRO A 306 -32.50 6.86 6.63
C PRO A 306 -31.08 6.33 6.91
N PRO A 307 -30.60 5.33 6.16
CA PRO A 307 -29.27 4.77 6.42
C PRO A 307 -28.18 5.77 6.03
N GLU A 308 -27.30 6.10 6.96
CA GLU A 308 -26.06 6.81 6.67
C GLU A 308 -24.98 5.80 6.30
N ILE A 309 -24.50 5.85 5.06
CA ILE A 309 -23.54 4.88 4.54
C ILE A 309 -22.21 5.59 4.32
N TYR A 310 -21.26 5.27 5.18
CA TYR A 310 -19.86 5.75 5.11
C TYR A 310 -18.93 4.78 4.38
N PHE A 311 -19.41 3.57 4.08
CA PHE A 311 -18.60 2.53 3.44
C PHE A 311 -18.10 2.92 2.04
N PHE A 312 -18.82 3.78 1.31
CA PHE A 312 -18.34 4.31 0.04
C PHE A 312 -17.06 5.13 0.18
N ASP A 313 -16.89 5.86 1.29
CA ASP A 313 -15.65 6.58 1.57
C ASP A 313 -14.49 5.62 1.84
N VAL A 314 -14.76 4.50 2.51
CA VAL A 314 -13.78 3.42 2.72
C VAL A 314 -13.32 2.84 1.37
N ILE A 315 -14.25 2.59 0.44
CA ILE A 315 -13.92 2.09 -0.90
C ILE A 315 -13.00 3.06 -1.64
N ARG A 316 -13.33 4.36 -1.62
CA ARG A 316 -12.52 5.40 -2.26
C ARG A 316 -11.08 5.43 -1.69
N GLN A 317 -10.96 5.40 -0.37
CA GLN A 317 -9.66 5.38 0.31
C GLN A 317 -8.88 4.09 0.01
N CYS A 318 -9.55 2.93 -0.01
CA CYS A 318 -8.92 1.67 -0.42
C CYS A 318 -8.35 1.73 -1.83
N ASN A 319 -9.11 2.28 -2.79
CA ASN A 319 -8.66 2.43 -4.17
C ASN A 319 -7.43 3.35 -4.26
N ALA A 320 -7.42 4.47 -3.55
CA ALA A 320 -6.28 5.38 -3.52
C ALA A 320 -5.02 4.67 -2.95
N ILE A 321 -5.16 3.95 -1.85
CA ILE A 321 -4.06 3.19 -1.23
C ILE A 321 -3.57 2.08 -2.16
N TYR A 322 -4.49 1.37 -2.82
CA TYR A 322 -4.14 0.33 -3.79
C TYR A 322 -3.30 0.88 -4.95
N HIS A 323 -3.68 2.02 -5.52
CA HIS A 323 -2.92 2.64 -6.60
C HIS A 323 -1.51 3.07 -6.16
N LEU A 324 -1.37 3.61 -4.95
CA LEU A 324 -0.06 3.94 -4.38
C LEU A 324 0.81 2.70 -4.19
N PHE A 325 0.23 1.63 -3.67
CA PHE A 325 0.89 0.34 -3.49
C PHE A 325 1.31 -0.28 -4.83
N GLU A 326 0.43 -0.31 -5.84
CA GLU A 326 0.73 -0.84 -7.18
C GLU A 326 1.92 -0.13 -7.81
N LYS A 327 1.93 1.20 -7.73
CA LYS A 327 3.05 2.00 -8.22
C LYS A 327 4.35 1.63 -7.52
N GLN A 328 4.34 1.55 -6.20
CA GLN A 328 5.54 1.19 -5.45
C GLN A 328 5.98 -0.25 -5.70
N PHE A 329 5.05 -1.18 -5.83
CA PHE A 329 5.36 -2.57 -6.17
C PHE A 329 6.10 -2.65 -7.52
N GLY A 330 5.60 -1.97 -8.55
CA GLY A 330 6.23 -1.92 -9.87
C GLY A 330 7.59 -1.22 -9.85
N ASP A 331 7.68 -0.07 -9.21
CA ASP A 331 8.86 0.80 -9.26
C ASP A 331 10.00 0.32 -8.34
N THR A 332 9.67 -0.32 -7.22
CA THR A 332 10.65 -0.60 -6.16
C THR A 332 10.89 -2.10 -5.94
N ILE A 333 9.83 -2.93 -5.92
CA ILE A 333 9.94 -4.35 -5.55
C ILE A 333 10.26 -5.21 -6.76
N VAL A 334 9.54 -5.04 -7.86
CA VAL A 334 9.73 -5.83 -9.08
C VAL A 334 11.18 -5.82 -9.57
N PRO A 335 11.90 -4.67 -9.66
CA PRO A 335 13.28 -4.65 -10.12
C PRO A 335 14.23 -5.50 -9.27
N LEU A 336 13.93 -5.70 -7.99
CA LEU A 336 14.77 -6.46 -7.05
C LEU A 336 14.58 -7.98 -7.15
N VAL A 337 13.46 -8.45 -7.73
CA VAL A 337 13.09 -9.88 -7.74
C VAL A 337 12.84 -10.46 -9.14
N ILE A 338 12.69 -9.62 -10.18
CA ILE A 338 12.19 -10.02 -11.51
C ILE A 338 13.00 -11.15 -12.16
N SER A 339 14.30 -11.20 -11.92
CA SER A 339 15.20 -12.21 -12.50
C SER A 339 15.25 -13.53 -11.73
N THR A 340 14.35 -13.72 -10.75
CA THR A 340 14.39 -14.87 -9.84
C THR A 340 13.00 -15.48 -9.65
N PRO A 341 12.91 -16.75 -9.20
CA PRO A 341 11.62 -17.37 -8.85
C PRO A 341 10.84 -16.60 -7.77
N LYS A 342 11.52 -15.80 -6.95
CA LYS A 342 10.90 -14.97 -5.90
C LYS A 342 9.92 -13.93 -6.44
N HIS A 343 10.04 -13.53 -7.70
CA HIS A 343 9.05 -12.70 -8.37
C HIS A 343 7.66 -13.37 -8.39
N GLY A 344 7.60 -14.65 -8.73
CA GLY A 344 6.36 -15.43 -8.68
C GLY A 344 5.75 -15.50 -7.28
N ASP A 345 6.59 -15.71 -6.26
CA ASP A 345 6.15 -15.72 -4.85
C ASP A 345 5.54 -14.38 -4.45
N CYS A 346 6.18 -13.26 -4.81
CA CYS A 346 5.66 -11.90 -4.54
C CYS A 346 4.33 -11.64 -5.24
N LEU A 347 4.21 -12.04 -6.51
CA LEU A 347 2.97 -11.88 -7.28
C LEU A 347 1.83 -12.70 -6.67
N GLN A 348 2.09 -13.93 -6.24
CA GLN A 348 1.09 -14.77 -5.61
C GLN A 348 0.61 -14.22 -4.27
N LYS A 349 1.53 -13.76 -3.42
CA LYS A 349 1.20 -13.11 -2.14
C LYS A 349 0.36 -11.85 -2.37
N LYS A 350 0.81 -10.99 -3.29
CA LYS A 350 0.08 -9.78 -3.68
C LYS A 350 -1.34 -10.13 -4.14
N LYS A 351 -1.48 -11.07 -5.08
CA LYS A 351 -2.76 -11.49 -5.64
C LYS A 351 -3.71 -11.96 -4.53
N LYS A 352 -3.24 -12.82 -3.63
CA LYS A 352 -4.03 -13.32 -2.49
C LYS A 352 -4.54 -12.16 -1.61
N THR A 353 -3.65 -11.24 -1.24
CA THR A 353 -4.00 -10.09 -0.39
C THR A 353 -5.04 -9.19 -1.06
N ILE A 354 -4.90 -8.94 -2.37
CA ILE A 354 -5.85 -8.13 -3.13
C ILE A 354 -7.20 -8.83 -3.27
N GLU A 355 -7.23 -10.12 -3.57
CA GLU A 355 -8.48 -10.91 -3.63
C GLU A 355 -9.23 -10.89 -2.29
N GLU A 356 -8.54 -11.00 -1.15
CA GLU A 356 -9.15 -10.89 0.17
C GLU A 356 -9.76 -9.50 0.41
N MET A 357 -9.07 -8.43 0.01
CA MET A 357 -9.58 -7.06 0.07
C MET A 357 -10.80 -6.87 -0.84
N GLU A 358 -10.73 -7.30 -2.10
CA GLU A 358 -11.83 -7.20 -3.07
C GLU A 358 -13.08 -7.95 -2.61
N ASN A 359 -12.93 -9.12 -2.02
CA ASN A 359 -14.05 -9.88 -1.45
C ASN A 359 -14.76 -9.12 -0.31
N LYS A 360 -14.00 -8.45 0.56
CA LYS A 360 -14.56 -7.62 1.63
C LYS A 360 -15.28 -6.39 1.06
N LEU A 361 -14.69 -5.74 0.06
CA LEU A 361 -15.29 -4.60 -0.64
C LEU A 361 -16.60 -4.99 -1.33
N HIS A 362 -16.61 -6.11 -2.04
CA HIS A 362 -17.82 -6.64 -2.69
C HIS A 362 -18.93 -6.94 -1.67
N THR A 363 -18.59 -7.62 -0.57
CA THR A 363 -19.53 -7.90 0.53
C THR A 363 -20.11 -6.61 1.11
N GLY A 364 -19.28 -5.58 1.27
CA GLY A 364 -19.72 -4.27 1.76
C GLY A 364 -20.66 -3.56 0.80
N LEU A 365 -20.36 -3.57 -0.50
CA LEU A 365 -21.23 -3.00 -1.53
C LEU A 365 -22.61 -3.67 -1.55
N GLU A 366 -22.65 -4.99 -1.51
CA GLU A 366 -23.88 -5.76 -1.42
C GLU A 366 -24.74 -5.36 -0.21
N ARG A 367 -24.10 -5.19 0.95
CA ARG A 367 -24.80 -4.75 2.17
C ARG A 367 -25.27 -3.30 2.06
N CYS A 368 -24.48 -2.41 1.47
CA CYS A 368 -24.87 -1.02 1.25
C CYS A 368 -26.12 -0.93 0.36
N ILE A 369 -26.12 -1.62 -0.78
CA ILE A 369 -27.27 -1.65 -1.69
C ILE A 369 -28.48 -2.25 -0.99
N THR A 370 -28.31 -3.33 -0.25
CA THR A 370 -29.41 -3.97 0.50
C THR A 370 -29.98 -3.03 1.56
N SER A 371 -29.16 -2.26 2.26
CA SER A 371 -29.61 -1.28 3.25
C SER A 371 -30.36 -0.12 2.61
N VAL A 372 -29.89 0.42 1.47
CA VAL A 372 -30.57 1.47 0.69
C VAL A 372 -31.95 0.98 0.23
N LEU A 373 -32.01 -0.21 -0.34
CA LEU A 373 -33.28 -0.78 -0.82
C LEU A 373 -34.23 -1.17 0.32
N GLY A 374 -33.71 -1.55 1.47
CA GLY A 374 -34.48 -1.76 2.68
C GLY A 374 -35.22 -0.49 3.12
N TRP A 375 -34.53 0.66 3.07
CA TRP A 375 -35.16 1.95 3.35
C TRP A 375 -36.19 2.35 2.27
N VAL A 376 -35.90 2.12 0.99
CA VAL A 376 -36.88 2.34 -0.09
C VAL A 376 -38.13 1.52 0.14
N LYS A 377 -38.01 0.23 0.49
CA LYS A 377 -39.19 -0.61 0.81
C LYS A 377 -39.99 -0.06 1.99
N PHE A 378 -39.28 0.42 3.02
CA PHE A 378 -39.92 1.05 4.18
C PHE A 378 -40.71 2.30 3.76
N LEU A 379 -40.11 3.20 2.96
CA LEU A 379 -40.76 4.40 2.45
C LEU A 379 -42.01 4.06 1.63
N LEU A 380 -41.90 3.09 0.72
CA LEU A 380 -43.05 2.63 -0.08
C LEU A 380 -44.17 2.06 0.79
N GLN A 381 -43.85 1.34 1.86
CA GLN A 381 -44.84 0.75 2.75
C GLN A 381 -45.47 1.77 3.72
N SER A 382 -44.69 2.74 4.21
CA SER A 382 -45.18 3.70 5.19
C SER A 382 -45.90 4.89 4.58
N GLU A 383 -45.43 5.37 3.41
CA GLU A 383 -45.92 6.59 2.78
C GLU A 383 -47.01 6.34 1.71
N GLN A 384 -47.07 5.11 1.15
CA GLN A 384 -48.06 4.79 0.12
C GLN A 384 -49.42 4.49 0.77
N LYS A 385 -50.42 5.30 0.46
CA LYS A 385 -51.81 5.08 0.91
C LYS A 385 -52.55 4.16 -0.06
N LYS A 386 -53.39 3.27 0.46
CA LYS A 386 -54.23 2.40 -0.39
C LYS A 386 -55.18 3.19 -1.26
N THR A 387 -55.59 4.38 -0.84
CA THR A 387 -56.48 5.30 -1.56
C THR A 387 -55.79 6.06 -2.69
N ASP A 388 -54.46 6.08 -2.76
CA ASP A 388 -53.76 6.81 -3.82
C ASP A 388 -54.08 6.24 -5.22
N PHE A 389 -54.16 4.92 -5.35
CA PHE A 389 -54.44 4.24 -6.62
C PHE A 389 -55.92 3.80 -6.78
N LYS A 390 -56.73 3.94 -5.73
CA LYS A 390 -58.17 3.68 -5.74
C LYS A 390 -58.88 4.63 -4.78
N PRO A 391 -59.06 5.90 -5.17
CA PRO A 391 -59.77 6.88 -4.35
C PRO A 391 -61.23 6.47 -4.15
N GLU A 392 -61.77 6.79 -2.96
CA GLU A 392 -63.16 6.45 -2.58
C GLU A 392 -64.19 7.29 -3.32
N SER A 393 -63.84 8.45 -3.84
CA SER A 393 -64.72 9.36 -4.59
C SER A 393 -64.16 9.63 -5.98
N GLU A 394 -64.93 9.41 -7.02
CA GLU A 394 -64.61 9.77 -8.40
C GLU A 394 -64.53 11.28 -8.63
N MET A 395 -65.03 12.09 -7.66
CA MET A 395 -64.96 13.56 -7.67
C MET A 395 -63.74 14.14 -6.95
N ALA A 396 -62.78 13.30 -6.49
CA ALA A 396 -61.52 13.79 -5.97
C ALA A 396 -60.83 14.61 -7.08
N THR A 397 -60.50 15.87 -6.81
CA THR A 397 -59.77 16.73 -7.73
C THR A 397 -58.43 16.05 -8.04
N PHE A 398 -58.35 15.47 -9.23
CA PHE A 398 -57.11 14.88 -9.72
C PHE A 398 -56.17 16.00 -10.11
N ASP A 399 -55.06 16.10 -9.38
CA ASP A 399 -53.98 17.01 -9.73
C ASP A 399 -53.06 16.22 -10.68
N ALA A 400 -53.21 16.45 -11.97
CA ALA A 400 -52.58 15.66 -13.04
C ALA A 400 -51.05 15.69 -13.00
N ASP A 401 -50.44 16.60 -12.23
CA ASP A 401 -49.01 16.80 -12.17
C ASP A 401 -48.37 16.34 -10.84
N LYS A 402 -49.15 15.69 -9.97
CA LYS A 402 -48.71 15.37 -8.62
C LYS A 402 -48.45 13.87 -8.44
N SER A 403 -47.18 13.53 -8.22
CA SER A 403 -46.78 12.19 -7.79
C SER A 403 -47.19 11.89 -6.35
N THR A 404 -47.27 10.60 -5.99
CA THR A 404 -47.55 10.18 -4.61
C THR A 404 -46.46 10.62 -3.63
N ALA A 405 -46.81 10.75 -2.34
CA ALA A 405 -45.86 11.06 -1.29
C ALA A 405 -44.75 10.00 -1.23
N ALA A 406 -45.11 8.73 -1.36
CA ALA A 406 -44.16 7.61 -1.39
C ALA A 406 -43.14 7.77 -2.54
N CYS A 407 -43.62 8.04 -3.77
CA CYS A 407 -42.72 8.28 -4.91
C CYS A 407 -41.77 9.45 -4.65
N SER A 408 -42.29 10.59 -4.18
CA SER A 408 -41.50 11.78 -3.92
C SER A 408 -40.38 11.53 -2.87
N CYS A 409 -40.69 10.81 -1.79
CA CYS A 409 -39.74 10.43 -0.77
C CYS A 409 -38.66 9.49 -1.30
N VAL A 410 -39.02 8.47 -2.08
CA VAL A 410 -38.08 7.53 -2.70
C VAL A 410 -37.17 8.23 -3.69
N VAL A 411 -37.72 9.05 -4.59
CA VAL A 411 -36.91 9.81 -5.58
C VAL A 411 -35.92 10.72 -4.91
N LYS A 412 -36.34 11.48 -3.89
CA LYS A 412 -35.43 12.34 -3.12
C LYS A 412 -34.29 11.56 -2.50
N PHE A 413 -34.58 10.48 -1.79
CA PHE A 413 -33.60 9.63 -1.12
C PHE A 413 -32.60 9.00 -2.12
N ILE A 414 -33.10 8.40 -3.20
CA ILE A 414 -32.26 7.76 -4.22
C ILE A 414 -31.38 8.79 -4.92
N THR A 415 -31.88 9.98 -5.23
CA THR A 415 -31.09 11.07 -5.84
C THR A 415 -29.90 11.46 -4.95
N GLU A 416 -30.13 11.55 -3.64
CA GLU A 416 -29.04 11.83 -2.67
C GLU A 416 -28.03 10.68 -2.61
N CYS A 417 -28.48 9.42 -2.60
CA CYS A 417 -27.59 8.26 -2.65
C CYS A 417 -26.75 8.23 -3.92
N VAL A 418 -27.35 8.47 -5.09
CA VAL A 418 -26.64 8.49 -6.38
C VAL A 418 -25.58 9.59 -6.43
N LYS A 419 -25.89 10.78 -5.92
CA LYS A 419 -24.90 11.86 -5.80
C LYS A 419 -23.70 11.42 -4.94
N LYS A 420 -23.96 10.81 -3.79
CA LYS A 420 -22.89 10.32 -2.90
C LYS A 420 -22.05 9.25 -3.60
N ILE A 421 -22.66 8.28 -4.26
CA ILE A 421 -21.96 7.23 -5.02
C ILE A 421 -21.06 7.85 -6.09
N LYS A 422 -21.55 8.82 -6.88
CA LYS A 422 -20.79 9.48 -7.95
C LYS A 422 -19.60 10.31 -7.43
N VAL A 423 -19.71 10.86 -6.23
CA VAL A 423 -18.61 11.64 -5.61
C VAL A 423 -17.55 10.73 -4.99
N THR A 424 -17.94 9.58 -4.46
CA THR A 424 -17.06 8.70 -3.69
C THR A 424 -16.40 7.59 -4.50
N LEU A 425 -17.01 7.17 -5.59
CA LEU A 425 -16.49 6.09 -6.45
C LEU A 425 -16.03 6.64 -7.80
N ASP A 426 -15.08 5.95 -8.43
CA ASP A 426 -14.47 6.34 -9.70
C ASP A 426 -14.69 5.32 -10.82
N GLY A 427 -14.75 5.80 -12.04
CA GLY A 427 -14.67 5.01 -13.26
C GLY A 427 -15.73 3.91 -13.37
N LYS A 428 -15.32 2.70 -13.72
CA LYS A 428 -16.20 1.53 -13.92
C LYS A 428 -16.91 1.07 -12.65
N ASN A 429 -16.38 1.40 -11.48
CA ASN A 429 -17.00 1.05 -10.20
C ASN A 429 -18.31 1.80 -9.99
N VAL A 430 -18.37 3.07 -10.41
CA VAL A 430 -19.62 3.86 -10.38
C VAL A 430 -20.68 3.20 -11.23
N GLU A 431 -20.36 2.86 -12.49
CA GLU A 431 -21.28 2.24 -13.43
C GLU A 431 -21.82 0.90 -12.90
N ALA A 432 -20.94 0.05 -12.38
CA ALA A 432 -21.32 -1.26 -11.84
C ALA A 432 -22.27 -1.12 -10.63
N VAL A 433 -21.93 -0.25 -9.68
CA VAL A 433 -22.76 -0.04 -8.48
C VAL A 433 -24.11 0.59 -8.81
N LEU A 434 -24.13 1.57 -9.71
CA LEU A 434 -25.38 2.21 -10.14
C LEU A 434 -26.26 1.26 -10.96
N THR A 435 -25.66 0.39 -11.78
CA THR A 435 -26.41 -0.64 -12.53
C THR A 435 -27.11 -1.61 -11.58
N GLU A 436 -26.38 -2.11 -10.59
CA GLU A 436 -26.93 -3.04 -9.60
C GLU A 436 -27.99 -2.39 -8.73
N LEU A 437 -27.73 -1.19 -8.22
CA LEU A 437 -28.70 -0.41 -7.44
C LEU A 437 -29.99 -0.16 -8.26
N GLY A 438 -29.84 0.32 -9.49
CA GLY A 438 -30.99 0.65 -10.36
C GLY A 438 -31.80 -0.58 -10.78
N THR A 439 -31.14 -1.70 -11.07
CA THR A 439 -31.80 -2.96 -11.41
C THR A 439 -32.62 -3.50 -10.25
N ARG A 440 -32.03 -3.48 -9.04
CA ARG A 440 -32.78 -3.91 -7.84
C ARG A 440 -33.86 -2.91 -7.43
N LEU A 441 -33.64 -1.60 -7.62
CA LEU A 441 -34.63 -0.57 -7.40
C LEU A 441 -35.87 -0.80 -8.31
N HIS A 442 -35.64 -1.05 -9.61
CA HIS A 442 -36.68 -1.40 -10.56
C HIS A 442 -37.52 -2.56 -10.04
N ARG A 443 -36.87 -3.64 -9.57
CA ARG A 443 -37.58 -4.80 -9.03
C ARG A 443 -38.41 -4.45 -7.78
N VAL A 444 -37.86 -3.68 -6.87
CA VAL A 444 -38.56 -3.24 -5.64
C VAL A 444 -39.81 -2.42 -6.01
N ILE A 445 -39.72 -1.50 -6.98
CA ILE A 445 -40.84 -0.69 -7.43
C ILE A 445 -41.89 -1.57 -8.15
N LEU A 446 -41.44 -2.46 -9.04
CA LEU A 446 -42.31 -3.40 -9.74
C LEU A 446 -43.11 -4.25 -8.74
N ASP A 447 -42.43 -4.90 -7.78
CA ASP A 447 -43.05 -5.74 -6.75
C ASP A 447 -44.04 -4.93 -5.89
N HIS A 448 -43.76 -3.67 -5.61
CA HIS A 448 -44.63 -2.77 -4.86
C HIS A 448 -45.91 -2.44 -5.67
N LEU A 449 -45.76 -2.04 -6.92
CA LEU A 449 -46.89 -1.68 -7.79
C LEU A 449 -47.86 -2.85 -8.03
N GLN A 450 -47.37 -4.07 -8.04
CA GLN A 450 -48.19 -5.28 -8.20
C GLN A 450 -49.09 -5.61 -6.99
N GLN A 451 -48.93 -4.92 -5.87
CA GLN A 451 -49.73 -5.15 -4.66
C GLN A 451 -51.08 -4.38 -4.67
N PHE A 452 -51.30 -3.48 -5.62
CA PHE A 452 -52.46 -2.59 -5.65
C PHE A 452 -53.42 -2.93 -6.78
N GLN A 453 -54.65 -2.47 -6.61
CA GLN A 453 -55.64 -2.39 -7.69
C GLN A 453 -55.79 -0.93 -8.11
N TYR A 454 -55.95 -0.71 -9.40
CA TYR A 454 -55.95 0.61 -10.01
C TYR A 454 -57.33 0.95 -10.60
N SER A 455 -57.95 2.05 -10.13
CA SER A 455 -59.07 2.71 -10.83
C SER A 455 -58.54 3.51 -12.02
N SER A 456 -59.39 4.04 -12.89
CA SER A 456 -58.96 4.92 -13.99
C SER A 456 -58.14 6.10 -13.52
N ILE A 457 -58.53 6.77 -12.43
CA ILE A 457 -57.80 7.88 -11.82
C ILE A 457 -56.48 7.39 -11.20
N GLY A 458 -56.51 6.30 -10.45
CA GLY A 458 -55.33 5.71 -9.86
C GLY A 458 -54.30 5.24 -10.87
N ALA A 459 -54.74 4.80 -12.04
CA ALA A 459 -53.85 4.46 -13.15
C ALA A 459 -53.12 5.70 -13.71
N MET A 460 -53.72 6.88 -13.72
CA MET A 460 -53.08 8.12 -14.08
C MET A 460 -52.04 8.53 -13.02
N VAL A 461 -52.33 8.37 -11.72
CA VAL A 461 -51.39 8.65 -10.62
C VAL A 461 -50.12 7.81 -10.74
N VAL A 462 -50.23 6.50 -11.00
CA VAL A 462 -49.06 5.65 -11.16
C VAL A 462 -48.20 6.03 -12.37
N ILE A 463 -48.79 6.56 -13.44
CA ILE A 463 -48.05 7.09 -14.59
C ILE A 463 -47.24 8.34 -14.17
N CYS A 464 -47.81 9.22 -13.34
CA CYS A 464 -47.07 10.36 -12.78
C CYS A 464 -45.89 9.88 -11.93
N ASP A 465 -46.10 8.91 -11.06
CA ASP A 465 -45.03 8.29 -10.27
C ASP A 465 -43.92 7.72 -11.16
N LEU A 466 -44.26 6.99 -12.20
CA LEU A 466 -43.27 6.41 -13.11
C LEU A 466 -42.50 7.47 -13.91
N ASN A 467 -43.13 8.58 -14.25
CA ASN A 467 -42.41 9.69 -14.88
C ASN A 467 -41.36 10.28 -13.95
N GLU A 468 -41.61 10.39 -12.65
CA GLU A 468 -40.65 10.83 -11.67
C GLU A 468 -39.53 9.78 -11.47
N TYR A 469 -39.85 8.49 -11.38
CA TYR A 469 -38.85 7.42 -11.33
C TYR A 469 -37.96 7.42 -12.58
N ARG A 470 -38.53 7.55 -13.78
CA ARG A 470 -37.79 7.64 -15.04
C ARG A 470 -36.85 8.85 -15.06
N ARG A 471 -37.28 10.01 -14.54
CA ARG A 471 -36.45 11.21 -14.42
C ARG A 471 -35.29 10.96 -13.49
N CYS A 472 -35.52 10.39 -12.32
CA CYS A 472 -34.49 10.02 -11.35
C CYS A 472 -33.45 9.05 -11.95
N VAL A 473 -33.92 8.02 -12.66
CA VAL A 473 -33.05 6.99 -13.25
C VAL A 473 -32.19 7.51 -14.42
N ARG A 474 -32.65 8.50 -15.16
CA ARG A 474 -31.85 9.16 -16.21
C ARG A 474 -30.56 9.76 -15.62
N ASP A 475 -30.61 10.23 -14.39
CA ASP A 475 -29.42 10.76 -13.69
C ASP A 475 -28.36 9.67 -13.41
N PHE A 476 -28.71 8.38 -13.46
CA PHE A 476 -27.74 7.29 -13.36
C PHE A 476 -26.83 7.21 -14.59
N GLN A 477 -27.32 7.68 -15.76
CA GLN A 477 -26.60 7.66 -17.05
C GLN A 477 -26.31 6.24 -17.56
N ILE A 478 -27.18 5.28 -17.26
CA ILE A 478 -27.04 3.86 -17.64
C ILE A 478 -28.18 3.50 -18.59
N PRO A 479 -27.89 3.21 -19.87
CA PRO A 479 -28.92 2.91 -20.88
C PRO A 479 -29.83 1.74 -20.53
N LEU A 480 -29.26 0.68 -19.92
CA LEU A 480 -30.04 -0.49 -19.48
C LEU A 480 -31.17 -0.11 -18.52
N LEU A 481 -30.89 0.76 -17.56
CA LEU A 481 -31.87 1.19 -16.57
C LEU A 481 -32.97 2.02 -17.20
N ASN A 482 -32.62 2.89 -18.15
CA ASN A 482 -33.64 3.65 -18.90
C ASN A 482 -34.62 2.70 -19.63
N THR A 483 -34.08 1.68 -20.29
CA THR A 483 -34.92 0.67 -20.99
C THR A 483 -35.82 -0.08 -20.01
N LEU A 484 -35.31 -0.49 -18.84
CA LEU A 484 -36.12 -1.19 -17.83
C LEU A 484 -37.29 -0.32 -17.33
N PHE A 485 -37.02 0.95 -17.00
CA PHE A 485 -38.08 1.85 -16.52
C PHE A 485 -39.01 2.34 -17.61
N GLU A 486 -38.60 2.41 -18.88
CA GLU A 486 -39.47 2.63 -20.01
C GLU A 486 -40.42 1.45 -20.26
N THR A 487 -39.92 0.22 -20.12
CA THR A 487 -40.72 -0.99 -20.19
C THR A 487 -41.74 -1.04 -19.04
N LEU A 488 -41.37 -0.68 -17.83
CA LEU A 488 -42.29 -0.61 -16.69
C LEU A 488 -43.35 0.46 -16.90
N HIS A 489 -43.00 1.63 -17.45
CA HIS A 489 -43.94 2.67 -17.82
C HIS A 489 -44.93 2.18 -18.89
N ALA A 490 -44.45 1.48 -19.92
CA ALA A 490 -45.31 0.88 -20.94
C ALA A 490 -46.28 -0.16 -20.36
N LEU A 491 -45.82 -0.99 -19.40
CA LEU A 491 -46.69 -1.92 -18.67
C LEU A 491 -47.79 -1.20 -17.87
N CYS A 492 -47.44 -0.09 -17.19
CA CYS A 492 -48.43 0.68 -16.44
C CYS A 492 -49.43 1.42 -17.36
N ASN A 493 -49.05 1.75 -18.61
CA ASN A 493 -50.00 2.29 -19.58
C ASN A 493 -51.17 1.31 -19.88
N LEU A 494 -50.95 0.00 -19.74
CA LEU A 494 -52.04 -0.99 -19.85
C LEU A 494 -53.15 -0.79 -18.81
N LEU A 495 -52.86 -0.08 -17.70
CA LEU A 495 -53.84 0.23 -16.66
C LEU A 495 -54.79 1.38 -17.07
N VAL A 496 -54.33 2.27 -17.97
CA VAL A 496 -55.09 3.46 -18.43
C VAL A 496 -55.84 3.20 -19.72
N VAL A 497 -55.33 2.33 -20.59
CA VAL A 497 -55.87 2.07 -21.92
C VAL A 497 -57.31 1.51 -21.85
N GLU A 498 -58.18 1.99 -22.74
CA GLU A 498 -59.53 1.46 -22.86
C GLU A 498 -59.54 -0.05 -23.16
N PRO A 499 -60.48 -0.83 -22.58
CA PRO A 499 -60.57 -2.27 -22.74
C PRO A 499 -60.46 -2.77 -24.18
N ASN A 500 -61.10 -2.08 -25.14
CA ASN A 500 -61.08 -2.47 -26.54
C ASN A 500 -59.75 -2.37 -27.24
N ASN A 501 -58.86 -1.53 -26.76
CA ASN A 501 -57.53 -1.25 -27.34
C ASN A 501 -56.41 -2.06 -26.68
N LEU A 502 -56.64 -2.73 -25.55
CA LEU A 502 -55.64 -3.45 -24.76
C LEU A 502 -54.89 -4.51 -25.57
N LYS A 503 -55.59 -5.30 -26.39
CA LYS A 503 -54.97 -6.36 -27.20
C LYS A 503 -54.01 -5.81 -28.23
N GLN A 504 -54.32 -4.68 -28.83
CA GLN A 504 -53.45 -3.99 -29.77
C GLN A 504 -52.23 -3.42 -29.07
N MET A 505 -52.41 -2.79 -27.92
CA MET A 505 -51.30 -2.22 -27.14
C MET A 505 -50.29 -3.27 -26.66
N CYS A 506 -50.73 -4.49 -26.33
CA CYS A 506 -49.83 -5.58 -25.95
C CYS A 506 -48.91 -6.07 -27.10
N THR A 507 -49.23 -5.71 -28.35
CA THR A 507 -48.44 -6.12 -29.54
C THR A 507 -47.53 -5.02 -30.07
N VAL A 508 -47.48 -3.86 -29.42
CA VAL A 508 -46.73 -2.68 -29.89
C VAL A 508 -45.44 -2.53 -29.10
N ASP A 509 -44.38 -2.14 -29.80
CA ASP A 509 -43.09 -1.72 -29.25
C ASP A 509 -42.46 -2.71 -28.23
N GLN A 510 -42.09 -2.19 -27.08
CA GLN A 510 -41.38 -2.93 -26.01
C GLN A 510 -42.25 -4.05 -25.40
N LEU A 511 -43.58 -3.91 -25.43
CA LEU A 511 -44.48 -4.90 -24.87
C LEU A 511 -44.58 -6.16 -25.71
N ALA A 512 -44.39 -6.07 -27.03
CA ALA A 512 -44.38 -7.20 -27.94
C ALA A 512 -43.36 -8.29 -27.63
N CYS A 513 -42.25 -7.90 -26.99
CA CYS A 513 -41.13 -8.79 -26.61
C CYS A 513 -41.35 -9.46 -25.24
N LEU A 514 -42.35 -9.06 -24.47
CA LEU A 514 -42.58 -9.57 -23.12
C LEU A 514 -43.40 -10.86 -23.14
N ASP A 515 -43.18 -11.70 -22.12
CA ASP A 515 -44.00 -12.89 -21.89
C ASP A 515 -45.44 -12.46 -21.62
N ARG A 516 -46.38 -13.17 -22.26
CA ARG A 516 -47.81 -12.97 -22.09
C ARG A 516 -48.26 -13.01 -20.62
N THR A 517 -47.59 -13.81 -19.80
CA THR A 517 -47.86 -13.92 -18.36
C THR A 517 -47.62 -12.60 -17.65
N VAL A 518 -46.55 -11.89 -18.00
CA VAL A 518 -46.20 -10.58 -17.43
C VAL A 518 -47.24 -9.53 -17.79
N LEU A 519 -47.67 -9.49 -19.06
CA LEU A 519 -48.70 -8.58 -19.53
C LEU A 519 -50.05 -8.83 -18.81
N MET A 520 -50.43 -10.10 -18.66
CA MET A 520 -51.68 -10.50 -17.98
C MET A 520 -51.66 -10.13 -16.50
N ASN A 521 -50.50 -10.27 -15.83
CA ASN A 521 -50.35 -9.87 -14.42
C ASN A 521 -50.64 -8.37 -14.24
N PHE A 522 -50.23 -7.52 -15.17
CA PHE A 522 -50.52 -6.08 -15.11
C PHE A 522 -52.01 -5.79 -15.43
N VAL A 523 -52.56 -6.41 -16.46
CA VAL A 523 -53.97 -6.23 -16.81
C VAL A 523 -54.89 -6.65 -15.65
N GLN A 524 -54.55 -7.67 -14.88
CA GLN A 524 -55.31 -8.13 -13.70
C GLN A 524 -55.34 -7.12 -12.55
N LEU A 525 -54.42 -6.16 -12.50
CA LEU A 525 -54.38 -5.11 -11.47
C LEU A 525 -55.48 -4.03 -11.68
N ARG A 526 -56.15 -4.01 -12.83
CA ARG A 526 -57.23 -3.07 -13.12
C ARG A 526 -58.45 -3.35 -12.25
N ALA A 527 -59.05 -2.31 -11.71
CA ALA A 527 -60.29 -2.43 -10.93
C ALA A 527 -61.45 -2.94 -11.78
N ASP A 528 -61.48 -2.61 -13.09
CA ASP A 528 -62.52 -3.02 -14.06
C ASP A 528 -62.24 -4.41 -14.69
N TYR A 529 -61.18 -5.12 -14.31
CA TYR A 529 -60.77 -6.40 -14.90
C TYR A 529 -61.92 -7.42 -15.02
N LYS A 530 -62.73 -7.54 -13.97
CA LYS A 530 -63.84 -8.46 -13.91
C LYS A 530 -65.07 -7.91 -14.64
N THR A 531 -65.42 -6.63 -14.47
CA THR A 531 -66.59 -5.96 -15.02
C THR A 531 -66.47 -5.77 -16.52
N ALA A 532 -65.30 -5.45 -17.04
CA ALA A 532 -65.01 -5.33 -18.47
C ALA A 532 -64.75 -6.69 -19.16
N LYS A 533 -64.89 -7.83 -18.44
CA LYS A 533 -64.69 -9.20 -18.95
C LYS A 533 -63.31 -9.38 -19.70
N LEU A 534 -62.29 -8.71 -19.25
CA LEU A 534 -60.97 -8.69 -19.90
C LEU A 534 -60.32 -10.08 -20.03
N VAL A 535 -60.70 -11.02 -19.16
CA VAL A 535 -60.30 -12.44 -19.25
C VAL A 535 -60.59 -13.03 -20.62
N ASN A 536 -61.70 -12.67 -21.22
CA ASN A 536 -62.15 -13.25 -22.50
C ASN A 536 -61.45 -12.66 -23.73
N GLN A 537 -60.85 -11.49 -23.59
CA GLN A 537 -60.07 -10.84 -24.67
C GLN A 537 -58.68 -11.43 -24.85
N PHE A 538 -58.16 -12.07 -23.83
CA PHE A 538 -56.81 -12.64 -23.80
C PHE A 538 -56.81 -14.19 -23.80
N ARG A 539 -58.00 -14.82 -23.88
CA ARG A 539 -58.10 -16.24 -24.24
C ARG A 539 -57.91 -16.38 -25.74
#